data_11137a212c8e98ceed207ac16894a3d7
#
_entry.id   11137a212c8e98ceed207ac16894a3d7
#
_cell.length_a   1.000
_cell.length_b   1.000
_cell.length_c   1.000
_cell.angle_alpha   90.00
_cell.angle_beta   90.00
_cell.angle_gamma   90.00
#
_symmetry.space_group_name_H-M   'P 1'
#
loop_
_entity.id
_entity.type
_entity.pdbx_description
1 polymer ?
#
loop_
_entity_poly.entity_id
_entity_poly.type
_entity_poly.pdbx_seq_one_letter_code
_entity_poly.pdbx_strand_id
1 'polypeptide(L)'
;MMKPMKIGHRGAKGHFAENTLESIKKALELGVDGIEIDVHRCATGQLVVFHDFTLDRMTNGTGEVSKHTLKELKKVVVKGYCQIPTLSEVLAFVDNKCLLNIELKGQDTAKEAARLITFFVEKKGWEYKNIIVSSFQKSLLETVYKINDKIPLGVLTDLNIEDAVNIAKAIKAVSIHIDYTMLTPEIVEELKEDYKVFAYTVNNLNPIKRIKSYGVDGMISDFPDRL
;
A
#
# COMPACT_ATOMS: atom_id res chain seq x y z
N MET A 1 -12.34 -14.23 18.12
CA MET A 1 -12.01 -13.20 17.13
C MET A 1 -10.90 -13.72 16.23
N MET A 2 -10.97 -13.50 14.92
CA MET A 2 -9.87 -13.82 14.00
C MET A 2 -8.67 -12.93 14.32
N LYS A 3 -7.46 -13.47 14.17
CA LYS A 3 -6.23 -12.69 14.33
C LYS A 3 -6.12 -11.69 13.16
N PRO A 4 -5.88 -10.38 13.42
CA PRO A 4 -5.71 -9.42 12.33
C PRO A 4 -4.50 -9.75 11.48
N MET A 5 -4.58 -9.46 10.18
CA MET A 5 -3.46 -9.60 9.25
C MET A 5 -2.30 -8.70 9.67
N LYS A 6 -1.09 -9.24 9.60
CA LYS A 6 0.16 -8.49 9.79
C LYS A 6 0.58 -7.92 8.45
N ILE A 7 0.58 -6.60 8.31
CA ILE A 7 0.94 -5.93 7.07
C ILE A 7 2.18 -5.06 7.31
N GLY A 8 3.23 -5.31 6.54
CA GLY A 8 4.45 -4.52 6.59
C GLY A 8 4.29 -3.21 5.82
N HIS A 9 4.43 -2.06 6.52
CA HIS A 9 4.34 -0.72 5.96
C HIS A 9 5.60 -0.40 5.13
N ARG A 10 5.43 -0.17 3.83
CA ARG A 10 6.53 0.03 2.87
C ARG A 10 7.57 -1.10 2.96
N GLY A 11 7.09 -2.34 3.14
CA GLY A 11 7.89 -3.48 3.55
C GLY A 11 8.04 -3.58 5.08
N ALA A 12 9.25 -3.76 5.58
CA ALA A 12 9.59 -3.68 7.00
C ALA A 12 10.41 -2.41 7.26
N LYS A 13 9.80 -1.24 7.13
CA LYS A 13 10.41 0.09 7.15
C LYS A 13 11.22 0.37 8.43
N GLY A 14 10.82 -0.22 9.54
CA GLY A 14 11.56 -0.09 10.80
C GLY A 14 12.89 -0.86 10.84
N HIS A 15 13.13 -1.74 9.87
CA HIS A 15 14.33 -2.58 9.76
C HIS A 15 15.22 -2.21 8.57
N PHE A 16 14.63 -1.84 7.44
CA PHE A 16 15.31 -1.50 6.19
C PHE A 16 14.74 -0.23 5.56
N ALA A 17 15.45 0.32 4.58
CA ALA A 17 14.98 1.50 3.85
C ALA A 17 13.60 1.22 3.21
N GLU A 18 12.64 2.09 3.49
CA GLU A 18 11.25 1.98 3.03
C GLU A 18 11.14 1.84 1.52
N ASN A 19 10.13 1.09 1.05
CA ASN A 19 9.81 0.96 -0.38
C ASN A 19 10.97 0.39 -1.25
N THR A 20 11.82 -0.44 -0.67
CA THR A 20 12.92 -1.13 -1.36
C THR A 20 12.70 -2.64 -1.38
N LEU A 21 13.35 -3.35 -2.29
CA LEU A 21 13.27 -4.81 -2.34
C LEU A 21 13.84 -5.45 -1.07
N GLU A 22 14.83 -4.82 -0.44
CA GLU A 22 15.40 -5.26 0.83
C GLU A 22 14.40 -5.17 1.99
N SER A 23 13.62 -4.07 2.06
CA SER A 23 12.55 -3.91 3.04
C SER A 23 11.42 -4.93 2.83
N ILE A 24 11.04 -5.15 1.57
CA ILE A 24 10.04 -6.14 1.17
C ILE A 24 10.51 -7.55 1.49
N LYS A 25 11.77 -7.88 1.18
CA LYS A 25 12.38 -9.16 1.54
C LYS A 25 12.31 -9.40 3.04
N LYS A 26 12.69 -8.39 3.82
CA LYS A 26 12.64 -8.49 5.29
C LYS A 26 11.22 -8.72 5.80
N ALA A 27 10.22 -8.05 5.24
CA ALA A 27 8.83 -8.29 5.61
C ALA A 27 8.41 -9.75 5.34
N LEU A 28 8.75 -10.30 4.17
CA LEU A 28 8.49 -11.70 3.84
C LEU A 28 9.19 -12.68 4.81
N GLU A 29 10.45 -12.40 5.19
CA GLU A 29 11.20 -13.19 6.18
C GLU A 29 10.55 -13.15 7.58
N LEU A 30 9.89 -12.06 7.95
CA LEU A 30 9.14 -11.90 9.19
C LEU A 30 7.76 -12.59 9.16
N GLY A 31 7.39 -13.22 8.05
CA GLY A 31 6.14 -13.97 7.91
C GLY A 31 4.91 -13.07 7.96
N VAL A 32 4.93 -11.95 7.23
CA VAL A 32 3.77 -11.06 7.11
C VAL A 32 2.67 -11.68 6.25
N ASP A 33 1.41 -11.34 6.55
CA ASP A 33 0.26 -11.72 5.74
C ASP A 33 0.10 -10.80 4.53
N GLY A 34 0.67 -9.58 4.59
CA GLY A 34 0.63 -8.61 3.51
C GLY A 34 1.76 -7.59 3.59
N ILE A 35 1.97 -6.89 2.48
CA ILE A 35 2.94 -5.80 2.34
C ILE A 35 2.20 -4.62 1.73
N GLU A 36 2.42 -3.45 2.29
CA GLU A 36 1.96 -2.18 1.72
C GLU A 36 3.16 -1.47 1.07
N ILE A 37 2.92 -0.81 -0.07
CA ILE A 37 3.89 -0.01 -0.82
C ILE A 37 3.22 1.21 -1.46
N ASP A 38 4.01 2.27 -1.66
CA ASP A 38 3.57 3.49 -2.33
C ASP A 38 4.08 3.57 -3.76
N VAL A 39 3.27 4.10 -4.70
CA VAL A 39 3.71 4.24 -6.10
C VAL A 39 3.51 5.64 -6.65
N HIS A 40 4.49 6.06 -7.46
CA HIS A 40 4.47 7.26 -8.31
C HIS A 40 4.71 6.88 -9.76
N ARG A 41 4.22 7.71 -10.68
CA ARG A 41 4.53 7.59 -12.10
C ARG A 41 5.73 8.47 -12.45
N CYS A 42 6.79 7.90 -13.01
CA CYS A 42 7.96 8.64 -13.46
C CYS A 42 7.74 9.29 -14.84
N ALA A 43 8.63 10.18 -15.27
CA ALA A 43 8.51 10.93 -16.52
C ALA A 43 8.38 10.04 -17.79
N THR A 44 8.97 8.84 -17.76
CA THR A 44 8.87 7.86 -18.86
C THR A 44 7.68 6.90 -18.76
N GLY A 45 6.79 7.11 -17.77
CA GLY A 45 5.50 6.44 -17.66
C GLY A 45 5.46 5.20 -16.78
N GLN A 46 6.60 4.66 -16.34
CA GLN A 46 6.63 3.50 -15.45
C GLN A 46 6.23 3.90 -14.02
N LEU A 47 5.64 2.96 -13.29
CA LEU A 47 5.40 3.11 -11.86
C LEU A 47 6.64 2.70 -11.08
N VAL A 48 7.11 3.62 -10.24
CA VAL A 48 8.21 3.41 -9.30
C VAL A 48 7.69 3.37 -7.87
N VAL A 49 8.32 2.57 -7.03
CA VAL A 49 7.88 2.36 -5.63
C VAL A 49 8.65 3.33 -4.75
N PHE A 50 7.95 4.37 -4.30
CA PHE A 50 8.51 5.48 -3.52
C PHE A 50 7.38 6.24 -2.84
N HIS A 51 7.60 6.78 -1.62
CA HIS A 51 6.54 7.46 -0.86
C HIS A 51 6.43 8.94 -1.19
N ASP A 52 7.54 9.68 -1.09
CA ASP A 52 7.54 11.13 -1.18
C ASP A 52 7.37 11.60 -2.64
N PHE A 53 6.87 12.79 -2.83
CA PHE A 53 6.82 13.42 -4.16
C PHE A 53 8.20 13.81 -4.68
N THR A 54 9.19 13.96 -3.78
CA THR A 54 10.57 14.33 -4.11
C THR A 54 11.58 13.33 -3.56
N LEU A 55 12.76 13.26 -4.19
CA LEU A 55 13.83 12.32 -3.86
C LEU A 55 14.61 12.67 -2.59
N ASP A 56 14.50 13.90 -2.11
CA ASP A 56 15.43 14.56 -1.19
C ASP A 56 15.61 13.87 0.17
N ARG A 57 14.52 13.38 0.79
CA ARG A 57 14.57 12.79 2.14
C ARG A 57 15.26 11.41 2.17
N MET A 58 15.01 10.61 1.15
CA MET A 58 15.38 9.19 1.18
C MET A 58 16.58 8.84 0.32
N THR A 59 17.05 9.76 -0.53
CA THR A 59 18.04 9.43 -1.55
C THR A 59 19.17 10.46 -1.61
N ASN A 60 20.18 10.16 -2.43
CA ASN A 60 21.23 11.11 -2.83
C ASN A 60 20.83 11.98 -4.05
N GLY A 61 19.60 11.80 -4.58
CA GLY A 61 19.03 12.63 -5.63
C GLY A 61 18.18 13.76 -5.06
N THR A 62 17.73 14.67 -5.93
CA THR A 62 16.87 15.81 -5.57
C THR A 62 15.75 16.00 -6.59
N GLY A 63 14.69 16.69 -6.19
CA GLY A 63 13.58 17.08 -7.07
C GLY A 63 12.47 16.03 -7.19
N GLU A 64 11.45 16.35 -7.98
CA GLU A 64 10.22 15.56 -8.09
C GLU A 64 10.45 14.23 -8.80
N VAL A 65 9.96 13.13 -8.22
CA VAL A 65 9.98 11.77 -8.80
C VAL A 65 9.35 11.75 -10.20
N SER A 66 8.24 12.47 -10.37
CA SER A 66 7.48 12.54 -11.63
C SER A 66 8.23 13.23 -12.78
N LYS A 67 9.27 13.99 -12.49
CA LYS A 67 10.09 14.71 -13.50
C LYS A 67 11.32 13.93 -13.95
N HIS A 68 11.68 12.85 -13.28
CA HIS A 68 12.80 12.00 -13.63
C HIS A 68 12.37 10.83 -14.52
N THR A 69 13.23 10.49 -15.49
CA THR A 69 13.10 9.25 -16.26
C THR A 69 13.40 8.03 -15.38
N LEU A 70 12.90 6.86 -15.76
CA LEU A 70 13.26 5.61 -15.05
C LEU A 70 14.78 5.39 -15.04
N LYS A 71 15.47 5.72 -16.13
CA LYS A 71 16.94 5.58 -16.24
C LYS A 71 17.69 6.45 -15.22
N GLU A 72 17.19 7.64 -14.93
CA GLU A 72 17.73 8.53 -13.89
C GLU A 72 17.42 7.99 -12.50
N LEU A 73 16.16 7.61 -12.23
CA LEU A 73 15.77 7.04 -10.94
C LEU A 73 16.54 5.77 -10.58
N LYS A 74 16.87 4.92 -11.56
CA LYS A 74 17.70 3.72 -11.34
C LYS A 74 19.16 4.00 -10.99
N LYS A 75 19.64 5.23 -11.16
CA LYS A 75 20.98 5.66 -10.72
C LYS A 75 20.98 6.27 -9.31
N VAL A 76 19.80 6.63 -8.82
CA VAL A 76 19.64 7.21 -7.49
C VAL A 76 19.78 6.12 -6.43
N VAL A 77 20.47 6.44 -5.34
CA VAL A 77 20.73 5.51 -4.24
C VAL A 77 19.88 5.88 -3.04
N VAL A 78 19.05 4.93 -2.58
CA VAL A 78 18.19 5.06 -1.40
C VAL A 78 18.99 4.70 -0.15
N LYS A 79 19.08 5.62 0.83
CA LYS A 79 19.77 5.41 2.12
C LYS A 79 21.19 4.81 1.98
N GLY A 80 21.89 5.14 0.90
CA GLY A 80 23.29 4.80 0.69
C GLY A 80 23.57 3.41 0.10
N TYR A 81 22.56 2.53 -0.08
CA TYR A 81 22.80 1.14 -0.53
C TYR A 81 21.67 0.48 -1.33
N CYS A 82 20.45 1.03 -1.34
CA CYS A 82 19.32 0.46 -2.08
C CYS A 82 19.01 1.24 -3.35
N GLN A 83 18.19 0.65 -4.22
CA GLN A 83 17.66 1.28 -5.42
C GLN A 83 16.15 1.48 -5.31
N ILE A 84 15.60 2.43 -6.09
CA ILE A 84 14.16 2.60 -6.26
C ILE A 84 13.65 1.48 -7.17
N PRO A 85 12.78 0.56 -6.69
CA PRO A 85 12.23 -0.47 -7.55
C PRO A 85 11.06 0.07 -8.36
N THR A 86 10.77 -0.57 -9.49
CA THR A 86 9.49 -0.42 -10.20
C THR A 86 8.41 -1.30 -9.58
N LEU A 87 7.13 -0.97 -9.78
CA LEU A 87 6.03 -1.84 -9.37
C LEU A 87 6.12 -3.23 -10.04
N SER A 88 6.59 -3.29 -11.29
CA SER A 88 6.80 -4.57 -11.98
C SER A 88 7.84 -5.45 -11.30
N GLU A 89 8.96 -4.86 -10.84
CA GLU A 89 9.99 -5.58 -10.08
C GLU A 89 9.44 -6.08 -8.72
N VAL A 90 8.65 -5.26 -8.03
CA VAL A 90 8.01 -5.66 -6.76
C VAL A 90 7.01 -6.79 -6.97
N LEU A 91 6.12 -6.68 -7.96
CA LEU A 91 5.18 -7.74 -8.28
C LEU A 91 5.88 -9.08 -8.62
N ALA A 92 6.96 -9.01 -9.41
CA ALA A 92 7.76 -10.19 -9.74
C ALA A 92 8.50 -10.76 -8.51
N PHE A 93 8.95 -9.91 -7.58
CA PHE A 93 9.69 -10.33 -6.38
C PHE A 93 8.79 -10.94 -5.32
N VAL A 94 7.63 -10.32 -5.05
CA VAL A 94 6.64 -10.83 -4.10
C VAL A 94 6.00 -12.12 -4.61
N ASP A 95 5.79 -12.24 -5.92
CA ASP A 95 5.39 -13.47 -6.60
C ASP A 95 4.16 -14.15 -5.97
N ASN A 96 3.11 -13.35 -5.73
CA ASN A 96 1.83 -13.81 -5.15
C ASN A 96 1.93 -14.52 -3.77
N LYS A 97 3.04 -14.35 -3.03
CA LYS A 97 3.29 -15.03 -1.73
C LYS A 97 2.48 -14.46 -0.58
N CYS A 98 2.04 -13.21 -0.67
CA CYS A 98 1.23 -12.53 0.34
C CYS A 98 0.35 -11.47 -0.32
N LEU A 99 -0.56 -10.86 0.47
CA LEU A 99 -1.32 -9.71 0.03
C LEU A 99 -0.37 -8.54 -0.29
N LEU A 100 -0.57 -7.88 -1.45
CA LEU A 100 0.13 -6.64 -1.78
C LEU A 100 -0.88 -5.49 -1.84
N ASN A 101 -0.77 -4.55 -0.91
CA ASN A 101 -1.49 -3.28 -0.93
C ASN A 101 -0.65 -2.23 -1.64
N ILE A 102 -1.17 -1.68 -2.74
CA ILE A 102 -0.49 -0.71 -3.61
C ILE A 102 -1.18 0.64 -3.43
N GLU A 103 -0.57 1.54 -2.66
CA GLU A 103 -1.08 2.90 -2.51
C GLU A 103 -0.70 3.77 -3.71
N LEU A 104 -1.72 4.35 -4.36
CA LEU A 104 -1.52 5.33 -5.44
C LEU A 104 -1.33 6.72 -4.84
N LYS A 105 -0.11 7.27 -4.89
CA LYS A 105 0.25 8.60 -4.36
C LYS A 105 0.23 9.68 -5.43
N GLY A 106 0.94 9.44 -6.51
CA GLY A 106 1.12 10.41 -7.59
C GLY A 106 -0.08 10.47 -8.54
N GLN A 107 -0.23 11.60 -9.24
CA GLN A 107 -1.18 11.71 -10.34
C GLN A 107 -0.84 10.74 -11.47
N ASP A 108 -1.82 10.37 -12.28
CA ASP A 108 -1.69 9.48 -13.45
C ASP A 108 -1.15 8.06 -13.15
N THR A 109 -1.18 7.62 -11.87
CA THR A 109 -0.75 6.27 -11.48
C THR A 109 -1.80 5.20 -11.79
N ALA A 110 -3.09 5.56 -11.71
CA ALA A 110 -4.20 4.62 -11.73
C ALA A 110 -4.26 3.76 -13.02
N LYS A 111 -4.11 4.39 -14.20
CA LYS A 111 -4.20 3.69 -15.48
C LYS A 111 -3.10 2.65 -15.65
N GLU A 112 -1.86 3.02 -15.33
CA GLU A 112 -0.72 2.12 -15.45
C GLU A 112 -0.75 1.03 -14.37
N ALA A 113 -1.21 1.34 -13.15
CA ALA A 113 -1.41 0.34 -12.09
C ALA A 113 -2.44 -0.72 -12.52
N ALA A 114 -3.62 -0.30 -13.00
CA ALA A 114 -4.66 -1.22 -13.47
C ALA A 114 -4.16 -2.11 -14.61
N ARG A 115 -3.44 -1.53 -15.59
CA ARG A 115 -2.87 -2.28 -16.71
C ARG A 115 -1.84 -3.33 -16.23
N LEU A 116 -0.94 -2.93 -15.36
CA LEU A 116 0.13 -3.79 -14.89
C LEU A 116 -0.41 -4.92 -14.00
N ILE A 117 -1.33 -4.62 -13.08
CA ILE A 117 -2.01 -5.61 -12.24
C ILE A 117 -2.74 -6.64 -13.12
N THR A 118 -3.53 -6.20 -14.10
CA THR A 118 -4.23 -7.09 -15.02
C THR A 118 -3.25 -8.01 -15.73
N PHE A 119 -2.13 -7.47 -16.25
CA PHE A 119 -1.10 -8.28 -16.90
C PHE A 119 -0.51 -9.34 -15.95
N PHE A 120 -0.21 -8.98 -14.69
CA PHE A 120 0.35 -9.93 -13.73
C PHE A 120 -0.65 -11.02 -13.33
N VAL A 121 -1.94 -10.69 -13.21
CA VAL A 121 -2.98 -11.68 -12.95
C VAL A 121 -3.17 -12.62 -14.14
N GLU A 122 -3.27 -12.08 -15.35
CA GLU A 122 -3.53 -12.90 -16.55
C GLU A 122 -2.33 -13.72 -17.03
N LYS A 123 -1.10 -13.26 -16.79
CA LYS A 123 0.12 -13.81 -17.42
C LYS A 123 1.20 -14.25 -16.45
N LYS A 124 1.12 -13.88 -15.15
CA LYS A 124 2.18 -14.11 -14.17
C LYS A 124 1.73 -14.84 -12.90
N GLY A 125 0.51 -15.39 -12.90
CA GLY A 125 0.03 -16.23 -11.80
C GLY A 125 -0.43 -15.47 -10.54
N TRP A 126 -0.55 -14.14 -10.62
CA TRP A 126 -1.17 -13.38 -9.53
C TRP A 126 -2.68 -13.61 -9.48
N GLU A 127 -3.25 -13.46 -8.29
CA GLU A 127 -4.70 -13.51 -8.08
C GLU A 127 -5.19 -12.16 -7.57
N TYR A 128 -6.33 -11.69 -8.06
CA TYR A 128 -6.91 -10.41 -7.60
C TYR A 128 -7.12 -10.38 -6.09
N LYS A 129 -7.49 -11.49 -5.46
CA LYS A 129 -7.69 -11.57 -4.00
C LYS A 129 -6.43 -11.23 -3.17
N ASN A 130 -5.24 -11.32 -3.76
CA ASN A 130 -3.96 -11.02 -3.14
C ASN A 130 -3.43 -9.62 -3.50
N ILE A 131 -4.28 -8.77 -4.08
CA ILE A 131 -3.96 -7.38 -4.42
C ILE A 131 -5.05 -6.46 -3.85
N ILE A 132 -4.65 -5.34 -3.29
CA ILE A 132 -5.53 -4.20 -3.02
C ILE A 132 -4.85 -2.97 -3.62
N VAL A 133 -5.61 -2.15 -4.33
CA VAL A 133 -5.17 -0.81 -4.74
C VAL A 133 -5.83 0.19 -3.81
N SER A 134 -5.03 0.98 -3.11
CA SER A 134 -5.54 1.97 -2.15
C SER A 134 -5.12 3.39 -2.51
N SER A 135 -5.87 4.37 -2.04
CA SER A 135 -5.52 5.79 -2.16
C SER A 135 -6.38 6.67 -1.24
N PHE A 136 -5.83 7.83 -0.85
CA PHE A 136 -6.60 8.96 -0.33
C PHE A 136 -7.37 9.71 -1.43
N GLN A 137 -6.98 9.52 -2.69
CA GLN A 137 -7.53 10.26 -3.82
C GLN A 137 -8.64 9.47 -4.50
N LYS A 138 -9.90 9.87 -4.27
CA LYS A 138 -11.09 9.28 -4.87
C LYS A 138 -10.96 9.11 -6.39
N SER A 139 -10.46 10.12 -7.09
CA SER A 139 -10.36 10.14 -8.56
C SER A 139 -9.45 9.03 -9.12
N LEU A 140 -8.38 8.67 -8.38
CA LEU A 140 -7.51 7.56 -8.77
C LEU A 140 -8.22 6.21 -8.63
N LEU A 141 -8.93 6.01 -7.52
CA LEU A 141 -9.70 4.78 -7.28
C LEU A 141 -10.85 4.63 -8.30
N GLU A 142 -11.59 5.70 -8.57
CA GLU A 142 -12.63 5.70 -9.63
C GLU A 142 -12.05 5.36 -11.01
N THR A 143 -10.84 5.82 -11.29
CA THR A 143 -10.16 5.51 -12.56
C THR A 143 -9.79 4.03 -12.63
N VAL A 144 -9.25 3.44 -11.57
CA VAL A 144 -8.98 1.99 -11.51
C VAL A 144 -10.27 1.19 -11.67
N TYR A 145 -11.33 1.56 -10.94
CA TYR A 145 -12.63 0.90 -11.00
C TYR A 145 -13.23 0.89 -12.41
N LYS A 146 -13.17 2.02 -13.12
CA LYS A 146 -13.66 2.13 -14.52
C LYS A 146 -12.85 1.29 -15.51
N ILE A 147 -11.56 1.08 -15.26
CA ILE A 147 -10.69 0.32 -16.17
C ILE A 147 -10.84 -1.18 -15.92
N ASN A 148 -10.85 -1.60 -14.65
CA ASN A 148 -10.99 -3.01 -14.28
C ASN A 148 -11.60 -3.12 -12.87
N ASP A 149 -12.89 -3.37 -12.80
CA ASP A 149 -13.68 -3.52 -11.57
C ASP A 149 -13.41 -4.80 -10.78
N LYS A 150 -12.58 -5.71 -11.32
CA LYS A 150 -12.12 -6.91 -10.61
C LYS A 150 -10.97 -6.62 -9.65
N ILE A 151 -10.28 -5.48 -9.80
CA ILE A 151 -9.18 -5.08 -8.90
C ILE A 151 -9.78 -4.64 -7.57
N PRO A 152 -9.46 -5.32 -6.44
CA PRO A 152 -9.94 -4.92 -5.13
C PRO A 152 -9.42 -3.53 -4.76
N LEU A 153 -10.30 -2.66 -4.27
CA LEU A 153 -10.00 -1.29 -3.90
C LEU A 153 -10.09 -1.08 -2.39
N GLY A 154 -9.22 -0.21 -1.87
CA GLY A 154 -9.23 0.26 -0.49
C GLY A 154 -9.24 1.78 -0.41
N VAL A 155 -10.11 2.35 0.41
CA VAL A 155 -10.16 3.79 0.64
C VAL A 155 -9.34 4.14 1.87
N LEU A 156 -8.36 5.04 1.72
CA LEU A 156 -7.57 5.58 2.84
C LEU A 156 -8.23 6.84 3.41
N THR A 157 -8.23 6.96 4.74
CA THR A 157 -8.67 8.19 5.42
C THR A 157 -7.90 8.42 6.72
N ASP A 158 -7.56 9.68 6.98
CA ASP A 158 -7.00 10.23 8.22
C ASP A 158 -7.77 11.46 8.72
N LEU A 159 -8.95 11.75 8.10
CA LEU A 159 -9.74 12.95 8.38
C LEU A 159 -11.23 12.68 8.60
N ASN A 160 -11.88 11.93 7.70
CA ASN A 160 -13.34 11.75 7.71
C ASN A 160 -13.72 10.34 7.27
N ILE A 161 -14.27 9.57 8.22
CA ILE A 161 -14.69 8.18 7.98
C ILE A 161 -15.97 8.13 7.12
N GLU A 162 -16.92 9.06 7.32
CA GLU A 162 -18.17 9.09 6.56
C GLU A 162 -17.89 9.34 5.05
N ASP A 163 -17.01 10.26 4.73
CA ASP A 163 -16.58 10.49 3.34
C ASP A 163 -15.91 9.25 2.75
N ALA A 164 -15.06 8.56 3.52
CA ALA A 164 -14.43 7.32 3.09
C ALA A 164 -15.46 6.21 2.80
N VAL A 165 -16.49 6.05 3.64
CA VAL A 165 -17.60 5.11 3.44
C VAL A 165 -18.38 5.47 2.17
N ASN A 166 -18.70 6.75 1.95
CA ASN A 166 -19.41 7.20 0.75
C ASN A 166 -18.60 6.90 -0.52
N ILE A 167 -17.29 7.11 -0.49
CA ILE A 167 -16.40 6.75 -1.60
C ILE A 167 -16.37 5.24 -1.79
N ALA A 168 -16.15 4.47 -0.72
CA ALA A 168 -16.07 3.01 -0.76
C ALA A 168 -17.33 2.39 -1.37
N LYS A 169 -18.52 2.87 -0.98
CA LYS A 169 -19.80 2.44 -1.54
C LYS A 169 -19.89 2.74 -3.04
N ALA A 170 -19.48 3.92 -3.48
CA ALA A 170 -19.58 4.34 -4.89
C ALA A 170 -18.69 3.50 -5.83
N ILE A 171 -17.51 3.06 -5.37
CA ILE A 171 -16.54 2.29 -6.15
C ILE A 171 -16.53 0.80 -5.79
N LYS A 172 -17.45 0.34 -4.94
CA LYS A 172 -17.50 -1.04 -4.42
C LYS A 172 -16.16 -1.50 -3.83
N ALA A 173 -15.54 -0.63 -3.02
CA ALA A 173 -14.29 -0.96 -2.35
C ALA A 173 -14.49 -2.14 -1.39
N VAL A 174 -13.44 -2.93 -1.21
CA VAL A 174 -13.45 -4.11 -0.31
C VAL A 174 -12.94 -3.78 1.08
N SER A 175 -12.27 -2.63 1.24
CA SER A 175 -11.66 -2.23 2.51
C SER A 175 -11.62 -0.72 2.71
N ILE A 176 -11.59 -0.32 3.99
CA ILE A 176 -11.29 1.06 4.42
C ILE A 176 -10.05 0.99 5.31
N HIS A 177 -9.07 1.82 4.99
CA HIS A 177 -7.81 1.93 5.71
C HIS A 177 -7.83 3.24 6.50
N ILE A 178 -7.70 3.16 7.83
CA ILE A 178 -7.98 4.28 8.74
C ILE A 178 -6.79 4.53 9.65
N ASP A 179 -6.44 5.81 9.86
CA ASP A 179 -5.50 6.16 10.92
C ASP A 179 -6.01 5.59 12.25
N TYR A 180 -5.17 4.80 12.92
CA TYR A 180 -5.56 4.06 14.12
C TYR A 180 -6.03 4.95 15.27
N THR A 181 -5.70 6.24 15.24
CA THR A 181 -6.12 7.20 16.26
C THR A 181 -7.60 7.57 16.16
N MET A 182 -8.20 7.37 14.99
CA MET A 182 -9.62 7.62 14.74
C MET A 182 -10.52 6.43 15.09
N LEU A 183 -9.92 5.24 15.35
CA LEU A 183 -10.70 4.02 15.57
C LEU A 183 -11.19 3.89 17.01
N THR A 184 -12.48 3.51 17.12
CA THR A 184 -13.10 2.98 18.34
C THR A 184 -13.69 1.59 18.06
N PRO A 185 -14.02 0.79 19.09
CA PRO A 185 -14.69 -0.49 18.89
C PRO A 185 -15.97 -0.38 18.06
N GLU A 186 -16.77 0.64 18.33
CA GLU A 186 -18.09 0.87 17.68
C GLU A 186 -17.89 1.17 16.18
N ILE A 187 -16.93 2.03 15.83
CA ILE A 187 -16.59 2.33 14.43
C ILE A 187 -16.13 1.07 13.68
N VAL A 188 -15.30 0.24 14.33
CA VAL A 188 -14.82 -0.99 13.71
C VAL A 188 -15.98 -1.98 13.52
N GLU A 189 -16.86 -2.13 14.49
CA GLU A 189 -18.04 -3.01 14.41
C GLU A 189 -18.95 -2.58 13.25
N GLU A 190 -19.30 -1.30 13.16
CA GLU A 190 -20.15 -0.75 12.09
C GLU A 190 -19.52 -0.96 10.70
N LEU A 191 -18.25 -0.60 10.54
CA LEU A 191 -17.59 -0.71 9.23
C LEU A 191 -17.43 -2.14 8.75
N LYS A 192 -17.28 -3.09 9.67
CA LYS A 192 -17.10 -4.53 9.34
C LYS A 192 -18.36 -5.22 8.86
N GLU A 193 -19.51 -4.59 8.89
CA GLU A 193 -20.72 -5.10 8.24
C GLU A 193 -20.53 -5.17 6.72
N ASP A 194 -19.80 -4.20 6.12
CA ASP A 194 -19.67 -4.08 4.67
C ASP A 194 -18.21 -4.13 4.17
N TYR A 195 -17.22 -3.80 5.01
CA TYR A 195 -15.82 -3.61 4.60
C TYR A 195 -14.83 -4.33 5.51
N LYS A 196 -13.67 -4.67 4.98
CA LYS A 196 -12.50 -4.97 5.82
C LYS A 196 -11.92 -3.66 6.36
N VAL A 197 -11.56 -3.66 7.64
CA VAL A 197 -10.98 -2.49 8.32
C VAL A 197 -9.49 -2.72 8.55
N PHE A 198 -8.65 -1.88 7.95
CA PHE A 198 -7.20 -1.89 8.14
C PHE A 198 -6.75 -0.64 8.89
N ALA A 199 -6.01 -0.84 9.98
CA ALA A 199 -5.48 0.26 10.80
C ALA A 199 -4.03 0.59 10.43
N TYR A 200 -3.69 1.86 10.21
CA TYR A 200 -2.33 2.35 9.94
C TYR A 200 -2.01 3.60 10.76
N THR A 201 -0.76 3.95 11.06
CA THR A 201 0.38 3.05 11.12
C THR A 201 0.62 2.69 12.58
N VAL A 202 0.47 1.42 12.94
CA VAL A 202 0.43 0.97 14.35
C VAL A 202 1.78 0.38 14.74
N ASN A 203 2.63 1.16 15.43
CA ASN A 203 4.03 0.80 15.69
C ASN A 203 4.31 0.40 17.15
N ASN A 204 3.58 0.95 18.12
CA ASN A 204 3.84 0.80 19.52
C ASN A 204 2.98 -0.30 20.16
N LEU A 205 3.52 -0.99 21.15
CA LEU A 205 2.88 -2.16 21.78
C LEU A 205 1.49 -1.85 22.39
N ASN A 206 1.31 -0.69 23.03
CA ASN A 206 0.02 -0.32 23.62
C ASN A 206 -1.05 -0.06 22.56
N PRO A 207 -0.83 0.80 21.52
CA PRO A 207 -1.73 0.89 20.38
C PRO A 207 -2.00 -0.47 19.70
N ILE A 208 -0.98 -1.31 19.48
CA ILE A 208 -1.16 -2.64 18.88
C ILE A 208 -2.17 -3.46 19.68
N LYS A 209 -2.00 -3.56 21.02
CA LYS A 209 -2.91 -4.32 21.89
C LYS A 209 -4.34 -3.75 21.84
N ARG A 210 -4.46 -2.42 21.88
CA ARG A 210 -5.74 -1.71 21.84
C ARG A 210 -6.47 -1.98 20.51
N ILE A 211 -5.82 -1.71 19.37
CA ILE A 211 -6.42 -1.85 18.05
C ILE A 211 -6.76 -3.32 17.74
N LYS A 212 -5.91 -4.24 18.20
CA LYS A 212 -6.20 -5.68 18.11
C LYS A 212 -7.47 -6.08 18.87
N SER A 213 -7.73 -5.47 20.05
CA SER A 213 -8.95 -5.74 20.81
C SER A 213 -10.23 -5.20 20.15
N TYR A 214 -10.13 -4.24 19.22
CA TYR A 214 -11.27 -3.74 18.44
C TYR A 214 -11.69 -4.69 17.33
N GLY A 215 -10.87 -5.69 16.99
CA GLY A 215 -11.20 -6.71 16.02
C GLY A 215 -11.03 -6.28 14.55
N VAL A 216 -10.12 -5.34 14.27
CA VAL A 216 -9.76 -4.96 12.90
C VAL A 216 -9.28 -6.16 12.08
N ASP A 217 -9.42 -6.12 10.75
CA ASP A 217 -9.02 -7.20 9.86
C ASP A 217 -7.52 -7.21 9.57
N GLY A 218 -6.86 -6.06 9.66
CA GLY A 218 -5.41 -5.96 9.51
C GLY A 218 -4.82 -4.73 10.18
N MET A 219 -3.53 -4.82 10.47
CA MET A 219 -2.73 -3.70 10.99
C MET A 219 -1.50 -3.52 10.12
N ILE A 220 -1.26 -2.27 9.71
CA ILE A 220 -0.11 -1.85 8.92
C ILE A 220 0.92 -1.26 9.88
N SER A 221 2.15 -1.79 9.88
CA SER A 221 3.21 -1.39 10.83
C SER A 221 4.57 -1.30 10.16
N ASP A 222 5.39 -0.34 10.63
CA ASP A 222 6.82 -0.26 10.31
C ASP A 222 7.60 -1.45 10.88
N PHE A 223 7.07 -2.05 11.97
CA PHE A 223 7.65 -3.17 12.71
C PHE A 223 6.68 -4.35 12.71
N PRO A 224 6.49 -5.06 11.59
CA PRO A 224 5.49 -6.12 11.50
C PRO A 224 5.78 -7.33 12.40
N ASP A 225 7.00 -7.47 12.89
CA ASP A 225 7.38 -8.45 13.90
C ASP A 225 6.74 -8.22 15.29
N ARG A 226 6.20 -7.02 15.54
CA ARG A 226 5.51 -6.68 16.79
C ARG A 226 4.01 -7.02 16.78
N LEU A 227 3.42 -7.34 15.62
CA LEU A 227 1.98 -7.56 15.41
C LEU A 227 1.50 -8.98 15.82
#